data_ddee0d1aa9446a3c58abd6874eb960c9
#
_entry.id   ddee0d1aa9446a3c58abd6874eb960c9
#
_cell.length_a   1.000
_cell.length_b   1.000
_cell.length_c   1.000
_cell.angle_alpha   90.00
_cell.angle_beta   90.00
_cell.angle_gamma   90.00
#
_symmetry.space_group_name_H-M   'P 1'
#
loop_
_entity.id
_entity.type
_entity.pdbx_description
1 polymer ?
#
loop_
_entity_poly.entity_id
_entity_poly.type
_entity_poly.pdbx_seq_one_letter_code
_entity_poly.pdbx_strand_id
1 'polypeptide(L)'
;MKIMLANQYLQPIADLLTNMPLKATQSRARSKLLTLVKEAIARFGEDEYDLVTHYATLGENGRPVFADDGTFVLADPDKASEFLDARTELLASVAEVSGPTYDGHEADIRQLLDGYEGELSGEAAEAYDVLYDAITKDNQ
;
A
#
# COMPACT_ATOMS: atom_id res chain seq x y z
N MET A 1 5.62 -7.31 14.55
CA MET A 1 4.92 -6.06 14.24
C MET A 1 3.74 -6.32 13.32
N LYS A 2 2.61 -5.69 13.56
CA LYS A 2 1.41 -5.85 12.74
C LYS A 2 0.59 -4.56 12.74
N ILE A 3 0.31 -4.04 11.54
CA ILE A 3 -0.61 -2.92 11.36
C ILE A 3 -1.56 -3.24 10.21
N MET A 4 -2.70 -2.55 10.19
CA MET A 4 -3.74 -2.74 9.18
C MET A 4 -3.89 -1.45 8.39
N LEU A 5 -3.75 -1.53 7.06
CA LEU A 5 -3.81 -0.37 6.17
C LEU A 5 -4.68 -0.70 4.97
N ALA A 6 -5.56 0.23 4.56
CA ALA A 6 -6.29 0.05 3.31
C ALA A 6 -5.31 0.02 2.14
N ASN A 7 -5.59 -0.82 1.15
CA ASN A 7 -4.70 -1.01 0.00
C ASN A 7 -4.35 0.30 -0.70
N GLN A 8 -5.31 1.23 -0.79
CA GLN A 8 -5.10 2.52 -1.47
C GLN A 8 -4.01 3.38 -0.82
N TYR A 9 -3.67 3.13 0.45
CA TYR A 9 -2.66 3.91 1.18
C TYR A 9 -1.28 3.26 1.18
N LEU A 10 -1.15 2.03 0.70
CA LEU A 10 0.13 1.31 0.75
C LEU A 10 1.23 2.02 -0.02
N GLN A 11 0.98 2.39 -1.28
CA GLN A 11 1.98 3.07 -2.09
C GLN A 11 2.30 4.49 -1.58
N PRO A 12 1.30 5.33 -1.24
CA PRO A 12 1.59 6.63 -0.64
C PRO A 12 2.43 6.54 0.64
N ILE A 13 2.18 5.54 1.48
CA ILE A 13 2.95 5.33 2.69
C ILE A 13 4.38 4.88 2.36
N ALA A 14 4.54 3.98 1.38
CA ALA A 14 5.87 3.58 0.93
C ALA A 14 6.67 4.77 0.40
N ASP A 15 6.03 5.65 -0.37
CA ASP A 15 6.66 6.86 -0.91
C ASP A 15 7.06 7.82 0.22
N LEU A 16 6.17 8.01 1.20
CA LEU A 16 6.47 8.83 2.38
C LEU A 16 7.70 8.29 3.12
N LEU A 17 7.69 7.00 3.44
CA LEU A 17 8.78 6.36 4.19
C LEU A 17 10.11 6.45 3.43
N THR A 18 10.08 6.27 2.11
CA THR A 18 11.27 6.33 1.28
C THR A 18 11.91 7.72 1.32
N ASN A 19 11.10 8.76 1.40
CA ASN A 19 11.56 10.16 1.28
C ASN A 19 11.75 10.87 2.61
N MET A 20 11.60 10.19 3.75
CA MET A 20 11.81 10.79 5.06
C MET A 20 13.30 10.84 5.41
N PRO A 21 13.88 12.04 5.58
CA PRO A 21 15.25 12.15 6.10
C PRO A 21 15.25 11.89 7.62
N LEU A 22 15.96 10.87 8.05
CA LEU A 22 15.96 10.40 9.42
C LEU A 22 17.39 10.14 9.93
N LYS A 23 17.57 10.21 11.24
CA LYS A 23 18.81 9.78 11.87
C LYS A 23 18.98 8.27 11.73
N ALA A 24 20.22 7.79 11.82
CA ALA A 24 20.56 6.39 11.51
C ALA A 24 19.67 5.36 12.24
N THR A 25 19.45 5.54 13.54
CA THR A 25 18.64 4.61 14.33
C THR A 25 17.16 4.59 13.88
N GLN A 26 16.63 5.76 13.61
CA GLN A 26 15.25 5.90 13.10
C GLN A 26 15.13 5.39 11.66
N SER A 27 16.19 5.61 10.87
CA SER A 27 16.25 5.12 9.48
C SER A 27 16.15 3.59 9.44
N ARG A 28 16.77 2.89 10.39
CA ARG A 28 16.69 1.43 10.47
C ARG A 28 15.25 0.97 10.73
N ALA A 29 14.56 1.60 11.67
CA ALA A 29 13.16 1.30 11.96
C ALA A 29 12.28 1.52 10.74
N ARG A 30 12.46 2.68 10.06
CA ARG A 30 11.75 3.03 8.84
C ARG A 30 11.97 1.99 7.75
N SER A 31 13.22 1.58 7.52
CA SER A 31 13.55 0.64 6.45
C SER A 31 12.92 -0.74 6.67
N LYS A 32 12.85 -1.20 7.91
CA LYS A 32 12.19 -2.47 8.22
C LYS A 32 10.69 -2.42 8.02
N LEU A 33 10.05 -1.30 8.39
CA LEU A 33 8.62 -1.11 8.10
C LEU A 33 8.38 -1.02 6.59
N LEU A 34 9.23 -0.29 5.87
CA LEU A 34 9.10 -0.16 4.42
C LEU A 34 9.14 -1.51 3.72
N THR A 35 10.00 -2.43 4.19
CA THR A 35 10.05 -3.79 3.64
C THR A 35 8.69 -4.48 3.78
N LEU A 36 8.07 -4.39 4.96
CA LEU A 36 6.75 -5.00 5.19
C LEU A 36 5.67 -4.36 4.33
N VAL A 37 5.72 -3.03 4.15
CA VAL A 37 4.77 -2.33 3.29
C VAL A 37 4.94 -2.77 1.84
N LYS A 38 6.18 -2.91 1.36
CA LYS A 38 6.46 -3.39 -0.01
C LYS A 38 5.95 -4.81 -0.24
N GLU A 39 6.04 -5.67 0.76
CA GLU A 39 5.47 -7.02 0.67
C GLU A 39 3.95 -6.98 0.53
N ALA A 40 3.28 -6.09 1.27
CA ALA A 40 1.84 -5.90 1.14
C ALA A 40 1.47 -5.32 -0.22
N ILE A 41 2.28 -4.40 -0.76
CA ILE A 41 2.07 -3.86 -2.11
C ILE A 41 2.15 -4.98 -3.15
N ALA A 42 3.10 -5.89 -3.01
CA ALA A 42 3.23 -7.02 -3.94
C ALA A 42 1.98 -7.92 -3.92
N ARG A 43 1.45 -8.20 -2.72
CA ARG A 43 0.21 -8.98 -2.59
C ARG A 43 -0.99 -8.24 -3.21
N PHE A 44 -1.09 -6.94 -2.98
CA PHE A 44 -2.13 -6.13 -3.60
C PHE A 44 -2.02 -6.15 -5.13
N GLY A 45 -0.79 -6.08 -5.65
CA GLY A 45 -0.54 -6.18 -7.09
C GLY A 45 -1.03 -7.50 -7.70
N GLU A 46 -0.86 -8.59 -6.98
CA GLU A 46 -1.39 -9.90 -7.40
C GLU A 46 -2.91 -9.89 -7.43
N ASP A 47 -3.55 -9.34 -6.40
CA ASP A 47 -5.01 -9.24 -6.34
C ASP A 47 -5.56 -8.35 -7.45
N GLU A 48 -4.87 -7.24 -7.73
CA GLU A 48 -5.25 -6.32 -8.80
C GLU A 48 -5.12 -7.00 -10.16
N TYR A 49 -4.04 -7.75 -10.37
CA TYR A 49 -3.83 -8.51 -11.60
C TYR A 49 -4.93 -9.57 -11.80
N ASP A 50 -5.30 -10.27 -10.74
CA ASP A 50 -6.38 -11.27 -10.79
C ASP A 50 -7.72 -10.61 -11.13
N LEU A 51 -8.00 -9.44 -10.57
CA LEU A 51 -9.21 -8.68 -10.88
C LEU A 51 -9.23 -8.27 -12.36
N VAL A 52 -8.13 -7.74 -12.87
CA VAL A 52 -7.99 -7.36 -14.28
C VAL A 52 -8.19 -8.59 -15.18
N THR A 53 -7.56 -9.72 -14.82
CA THR A 53 -7.68 -10.96 -15.60
C THR A 53 -9.13 -11.44 -15.72
N HIS A 54 -9.92 -11.24 -14.66
CA HIS A 54 -11.33 -11.64 -14.65
C HIS A 54 -12.17 -10.85 -15.65
N TYR A 55 -11.84 -9.58 -15.89
CA TYR A 55 -12.64 -8.68 -16.73
C TYR A 55 -12.02 -8.37 -18.09
N ALA A 56 -10.73 -8.57 -18.26
CA ALA A 56 -10.00 -8.13 -19.46
C ALA A 56 -10.15 -9.13 -20.62
N THR A 57 -9.92 -8.62 -21.83
CA THR A 57 -9.68 -9.45 -23.00
C THR A 57 -8.35 -10.18 -22.80
N LEU A 58 -8.36 -11.51 -22.96
CA LEU A 58 -7.18 -12.35 -22.78
C LEU A 58 -6.54 -12.68 -24.11
N GLY A 59 -5.21 -12.72 -24.12
CA GLY A 59 -4.43 -13.17 -25.27
C GLY A 59 -4.39 -14.70 -25.35
N GLU A 60 -3.64 -15.22 -26.33
CA GLU A 60 -3.49 -16.67 -26.55
C GLU A 60 -2.87 -17.38 -25.34
N ASN A 61 -2.07 -16.67 -24.56
CA ASN A 61 -1.42 -17.19 -23.35
C ASN A 61 -2.32 -17.17 -22.11
N GLY A 62 -3.59 -16.76 -22.25
CA GLY A 62 -4.53 -16.68 -21.15
C GLY A 62 -4.31 -15.48 -20.23
N ARG A 63 -3.46 -14.53 -20.64
CA ARG A 63 -3.15 -13.32 -19.86
C ARG A 63 -3.82 -12.09 -20.46
N PRO A 64 -4.12 -11.07 -19.62
CA PRO A 64 -4.67 -9.81 -20.14
C PRO A 64 -3.78 -9.18 -21.19
N VAL A 65 -4.40 -8.59 -22.21
CA VAL A 65 -3.69 -7.83 -23.23
C VAL A 65 -3.63 -6.37 -22.80
N PHE A 66 -2.42 -5.84 -22.63
CA PHE A 66 -2.21 -4.43 -22.25
C PHE A 66 -1.71 -3.62 -23.43
N ALA A 67 -2.22 -2.41 -23.56
CA ALA A 67 -1.68 -1.41 -24.49
C ALA A 67 -0.37 -0.83 -23.94
N ASP A 68 0.36 -0.10 -24.79
CA ASP A 68 1.64 0.51 -24.41
C ASP A 68 1.51 1.48 -23.22
N ASP A 69 0.34 2.06 -23.04
CA ASP A 69 0.06 2.98 -21.91
C ASP A 69 -0.38 2.24 -20.64
N GLY A 70 -0.38 0.91 -20.64
CA GLY A 70 -0.77 0.10 -19.48
C GLY A 70 -2.26 -0.14 -19.35
N THR A 71 -3.09 0.38 -20.26
CA THR A 71 -4.54 0.14 -20.24
C THR A 71 -4.86 -1.22 -20.85
N PHE A 72 -6.06 -1.71 -20.54
CA PHE A 72 -6.56 -2.97 -21.11
C PHE A 72 -7.99 -2.77 -21.63
N VAL A 73 -8.44 -3.72 -22.48
CA VAL A 73 -9.78 -3.71 -23.04
C VAL A 73 -10.63 -4.74 -22.31
N LEU A 74 -11.82 -4.34 -21.87
CA LEU A 74 -12.77 -5.27 -21.26
C LEU A 74 -13.24 -6.31 -22.28
N ALA A 75 -13.33 -7.56 -21.84
CA ALA A 75 -13.90 -8.62 -22.66
C ALA A 75 -15.38 -8.36 -22.94
N ASP A 76 -16.09 -7.80 -21.95
CA ASP A 76 -17.49 -7.39 -22.06
C ASP A 76 -17.61 -5.92 -21.64
N PRO A 77 -17.78 -4.98 -22.61
CA PRO A 77 -17.90 -3.56 -22.27
C PRO A 77 -19.05 -3.22 -21.32
N ASP A 78 -20.10 -4.05 -21.29
CA ASP A 78 -21.26 -3.83 -20.40
C ASP A 78 -20.89 -4.03 -18.94
N LYS A 79 -19.73 -4.61 -18.64
CA LYS A 79 -19.23 -4.85 -17.27
C LYS A 79 -18.28 -3.78 -16.74
N ALA A 80 -18.17 -2.65 -17.43
CA ALA A 80 -17.28 -1.56 -17.00
C ALA A 80 -17.61 -1.06 -15.58
N SER A 81 -18.91 -0.87 -15.30
CA SER A 81 -19.35 -0.41 -13.98
C SER A 81 -19.06 -1.45 -12.90
N GLU A 82 -19.29 -2.72 -13.19
CA GLU A 82 -18.99 -3.82 -12.26
C GLU A 82 -17.49 -3.88 -11.94
N PHE A 83 -16.64 -3.74 -12.97
CA PHE A 83 -15.19 -3.70 -12.78
C PHE A 83 -14.76 -2.53 -11.90
N LEU A 84 -15.29 -1.33 -12.15
CA LEU A 84 -14.94 -0.13 -11.37
C LEU A 84 -15.38 -0.28 -9.92
N ASP A 85 -16.55 -0.85 -9.67
CA ASP A 85 -17.03 -1.10 -8.31
C ASP A 85 -16.13 -2.10 -7.58
N ALA A 86 -15.76 -3.19 -8.27
CA ALA A 86 -14.86 -4.20 -7.71
C ALA A 86 -13.48 -3.62 -7.39
N ARG A 87 -12.95 -2.77 -8.28
CA ARG A 87 -11.67 -2.11 -8.06
C ARG A 87 -11.73 -1.15 -6.87
N THR A 88 -12.80 -0.38 -6.75
CA THR A 88 -13.00 0.53 -5.62
C THR A 88 -13.04 -0.26 -4.30
N GLU A 89 -13.74 -1.39 -4.29
CA GLU A 89 -13.82 -2.27 -3.13
C GLU A 89 -12.44 -2.83 -2.77
N LEU A 90 -11.66 -3.27 -3.77
CA LEU A 90 -10.30 -3.78 -3.55
C LEU A 90 -9.39 -2.69 -2.95
N LEU A 91 -9.46 -1.46 -3.46
CA LEU A 91 -8.67 -0.34 -2.95
C LEU A 91 -9.02 -0.02 -1.50
N ALA A 92 -10.28 -0.15 -1.12
CA ALA A 92 -10.74 0.10 0.24
C ALA A 92 -10.49 -1.07 1.19
N SER A 93 -10.21 -2.26 0.66
CA SER A 93 -9.94 -3.45 1.48
C SER A 93 -8.67 -3.26 2.29
N VAL A 94 -8.69 -3.81 3.51
CA VAL A 94 -7.62 -3.63 4.47
C VAL A 94 -6.57 -4.73 4.31
N ALA A 95 -5.32 -4.32 4.14
CA ALA A 95 -4.18 -5.23 4.07
C ALA A 95 -3.52 -5.34 5.45
N GLU A 96 -3.06 -6.54 5.78
CA GLU A 96 -2.24 -6.76 6.95
C GLU A 96 -0.77 -6.52 6.57
N VAL A 97 -0.16 -5.54 7.23
CA VAL A 97 1.27 -5.23 7.08
C VAL A 97 1.95 -5.78 8.33
N SER A 98 2.55 -6.96 8.21
CA SER A 98 3.08 -7.66 9.39
C SER A 98 4.27 -8.52 9.02
N GLY A 99 5.04 -8.85 10.04
CA GLY A 99 6.16 -9.75 9.92
C GLY A 99 7.08 -9.65 11.12
N PRO A 100 7.95 -10.66 11.34
CA PRO A 100 8.95 -10.59 12.39
C PRO A 100 10.02 -9.55 12.01
N THR A 101 10.30 -8.64 12.93
CA THR A 101 11.37 -7.65 12.76
C THR A 101 12.29 -7.70 13.99
N TYR A 102 12.11 -6.80 14.94
CA TYR A 102 12.85 -6.82 16.18
C TYR A 102 11.97 -6.30 17.31
N ASP A 103 12.30 -6.66 18.55
CA ASP A 103 11.59 -6.19 19.72
C ASP A 103 11.64 -4.67 19.80
N GLY A 104 10.48 -4.06 20.03
CA GLY A 104 10.38 -2.62 20.14
C GLY A 104 10.23 -1.88 18.82
N HIS A 105 10.14 -2.59 17.70
CA HIS A 105 10.02 -1.98 16.38
C HIS A 105 8.82 -1.02 16.30
N GLU A 106 7.67 -1.46 16.79
CA GLU A 106 6.45 -0.65 16.77
C GLU A 106 6.61 0.64 17.60
N ALA A 107 7.23 0.52 18.77
CA ALA A 107 7.51 1.68 19.62
C ALA A 107 8.49 2.64 18.93
N ASP A 108 9.49 2.12 18.23
CA ASP A 108 10.45 2.94 17.49
C ASP A 108 9.78 3.69 16.34
N ILE A 109 8.85 3.04 15.64
CA ILE A 109 8.09 3.71 14.57
C ILE A 109 7.22 4.82 15.15
N ARG A 110 6.54 4.56 16.26
CA ARG A 110 5.73 5.59 16.93
C ARG A 110 6.60 6.78 17.32
N GLN A 111 7.77 6.50 17.89
CA GLN A 111 8.68 7.56 18.32
C GLN A 111 9.18 8.40 17.15
N LEU A 112 9.53 7.75 16.03
CA LEU A 112 9.99 8.51 14.86
C LEU A 112 8.87 9.34 14.25
N LEU A 113 7.63 8.85 14.24
CA LEU A 113 6.49 9.62 13.73
C LEU A 113 6.17 10.81 14.63
N ASP A 114 6.15 10.60 15.95
CA ASP A 114 5.90 11.67 16.92
C ASP A 114 6.97 12.77 16.87
N GLY A 115 8.19 12.37 16.59
CA GLY A 115 9.32 13.31 16.56
C GLY A 115 9.63 13.90 15.19
N TYR A 116 8.91 13.51 14.15
CA TYR A 116 9.19 13.98 12.80
C TYR A 116 8.75 15.44 12.64
N GLU A 117 9.70 16.30 12.27
CA GLU A 117 9.45 17.73 12.11
C GLU A 117 9.50 18.20 10.65
N GLY A 118 9.58 17.28 9.71
CA GLY A 118 9.57 17.60 8.30
C GLY A 118 8.22 18.17 7.84
N GLU A 119 8.28 19.02 6.83
CA GLU A 119 7.07 19.59 6.25
C GLU A 119 6.41 18.57 5.32
N LEU A 120 5.10 18.42 5.46
CA LEU A 120 4.30 17.50 4.66
C LEU A 120 3.09 18.24 4.09
N SER A 121 2.73 17.87 2.85
CA SER A 121 1.53 18.40 2.20
C SER A 121 0.94 17.35 1.27
N GLY A 122 -0.33 17.53 0.91
CA GLY A 122 -1.00 16.68 -0.06
C GLY A 122 -1.01 15.22 0.33
N GLU A 123 -0.63 14.37 -0.61
CA GLU A 123 -0.65 12.91 -0.44
C GLU A 123 0.28 12.43 0.67
N ALA A 124 1.44 13.06 0.83
CA ALA A 124 2.38 12.72 1.89
C ALA A 124 1.80 13.01 3.28
N ALA A 125 1.10 14.13 3.43
CA ALA A 125 0.46 14.49 4.69
C ALA A 125 -0.65 13.50 5.04
N GLU A 126 -1.45 13.10 4.07
CA GLU A 126 -2.51 12.10 4.26
C GLU A 126 -1.90 10.74 4.62
N ALA A 127 -0.84 10.33 3.93
CA ALA A 127 -0.15 9.07 4.21
C ALA A 127 0.40 9.04 5.64
N TYR A 128 0.99 10.14 6.10
CA TYR A 128 1.48 10.26 7.46
C TYR A 128 0.36 10.09 8.48
N ASP A 129 -0.76 10.76 8.27
CA ASP A 129 -1.91 10.70 9.17
C ASP A 129 -2.47 9.29 9.26
N VAL A 130 -2.65 8.62 8.12
CA VAL A 130 -3.15 7.24 8.06
C VAL A 130 -2.20 6.28 8.77
N LEU A 131 -0.90 6.40 8.52
CA LEU A 131 0.10 5.56 9.16
C LEU A 131 0.14 5.79 10.68
N TYR A 132 0.09 7.06 11.09
CA TYR A 132 0.08 7.43 12.51
C TYR A 132 -1.11 6.79 13.23
N ASP A 133 -2.30 6.90 12.65
CA ASP A 133 -3.51 6.30 13.23
C ASP A 133 -3.39 4.78 13.32
N ALA A 134 -2.87 4.13 12.28
CA ALA A 134 -2.72 2.68 12.26
C ALA A 134 -1.77 2.19 13.36
N ILE A 135 -0.67 2.92 13.59
CA ILE A 135 0.31 2.57 14.63
C ILE A 135 -0.27 2.79 16.03
N THR A 136 -0.99 3.90 16.25
CA THR A 136 -1.53 4.22 17.58
C THR A 136 -2.76 3.41 17.93
N LYS A 137 -3.57 3.05 16.95
CA LYS A 137 -4.83 2.33 17.14
C LYS A 137 -4.63 0.93 17.73
N ASP A 138 -3.53 0.26 17.38
CA ASP A 138 -3.25 -1.11 17.83
C ASP A 138 -2.87 -1.20 19.31
N ASN A 139 -2.79 -0.07 20.00
CA ASN A 139 -2.39 0.01 21.41
C ASN A 139 -3.51 0.46 22.35
N GLN A 140 -4.73 0.44 21.86
CA GLN A 140 -5.91 0.76 22.68
C GLN A 140 -6.62 -0.47 23.19
#